data_81c47069fc53ac091e94451ba4c464a3
#
_entry.id   81c47069fc53ac091e94451ba4c464a3
#
_cell.length_a   1.000
_cell.length_b   1.000
_cell.length_c   1.000
_cell.angle_alpha   90.00
_cell.angle_beta   90.00
_cell.angle_gamma   90.00
#
_symmetry.space_group_name_H-M   'P 1'
#
loop_
_entity.id
_entity.type
_entity.pdbx_description
1 polymer ?
#
loop_
_entity_poly.entity_id
_entity_poly.type
_entity_poly.pdbx_seq_one_letter_code
_entity_poly.pdbx_strand_id
1 'polypeptide(L)'
;RVLFRSQTLLQATPGIEQLVRSDLVDGINVAMDLGILNGSGSSGQPTGIMQTSGIGSVAIGNNGGAITMSALVDLETELTIDNVPVDRDSVSYITNAKVMGALKKLRAGGSTTTDGPFLVNDNLLAMGRGPTPSVVNGYPIYVTNQVPSNLTKGTSSGVCSAVVIGDFSQAMVGIWGNGLEITVGEDQDDFSKALTSVRGIVSYDVAVRDPKCFAACLDVTT
;
A
#
# COMPACT_ATOMS: atom_id res chain seq x y z
N ARG A 1 -6.68 -10.35 -18.43
CA ARG A 1 -7.54 -10.53 -19.62
C ARG A 1 -8.98 -10.65 -19.18
N VAL A 2 -9.84 -9.74 -19.57
CA VAL A 2 -11.28 -9.79 -19.33
C VAL A 2 -11.95 -10.23 -20.63
N LEU A 3 -12.76 -11.27 -20.55
CA LEU A 3 -13.46 -11.85 -21.69
C LEU A 3 -14.95 -11.51 -21.58
N PHE A 4 -15.51 -10.84 -22.58
CA PHE A 4 -16.95 -10.57 -22.68
C PHE A 4 -17.61 -11.59 -23.61
N ARG A 5 -18.62 -12.27 -23.10
CA ARG A 5 -19.49 -13.12 -23.89
C ARG A 5 -20.54 -12.27 -24.58
N SER A 6 -20.32 -12.03 -25.83
CA SER A 6 -21.23 -11.66 -26.90
C SER A 6 -21.22 -10.19 -27.33
N GLN A 7 -21.14 -10.02 -28.64
CA GLN A 7 -21.46 -8.77 -29.35
C GLN A 7 -22.81 -8.20 -28.92
N THR A 8 -23.75 -9.04 -28.50
CA THR A 8 -25.07 -8.65 -28.00
C THR A 8 -24.98 -7.77 -26.76
N LEU A 9 -24.01 -8.00 -25.87
CA LEU A 9 -23.82 -7.18 -24.67
C LEU A 9 -23.26 -5.78 -25.01
N LEU A 10 -22.34 -5.72 -25.97
CA LEU A 10 -21.78 -4.46 -26.49
C LEU A 10 -22.85 -3.62 -27.20
N GLN A 11 -23.81 -4.28 -27.87
CA GLN A 11 -24.91 -3.60 -28.57
C GLN A 11 -26.04 -3.19 -27.63
N ALA A 12 -26.29 -3.94 -26.56
CA ALA A 12 -27.40 -3.71 -25.64
C ALA A 12 -27.13 -2.61 -24.61
N THR A 13 -25.86 -2.32 -24.30
CA THR A 13 -25.50 -1.35 -23.24
C THR A 13 -24.50 -0.33 -23.78
N PRO A 14 -24.98 0.86 -24.23
CA PRO A 14 -24.08 1.96 -24.59
C PRO A 14 -23.16 2.32 -23.42
N GLY A 15 -21.86 2.33 -23.64
CA GLY A 15 -20.86 2.69 -22.60
C GLY A 15 -20.23 1.54 -21.86
N ILE A 16 -20.59 0.27 -22.13
CA ILE A 16 -19.96 -0.89 -21.48
C ILE A 16 -18.45 -0.96 -21.77
N GLU A 17 -18.02 -0.56 -22.95
CA GLU A 17 -16.61 -0.49 -23.30
C GLU A 17 -15.84 0.49 -22.39
N GLN A 18 -16.44 1.64 -22.11
CA GLN A 18 -15.84 2.64 -21.22
C GLN A 18 -15.77 2.14 -19.79
N LEU A 19 -16.80 1.43 -19.31
CA LEU A 19 -16.81 0.81 -18.00
C LEU A 19 -15.67 -0.20 -17.86
N VAL A 20 -15.52 -1.08 -18.84
CA VAL A 20 -14.46 -2.11 -18.85
C VAL A 20 -13.07 -1.49 -18.91
N ARG A 21 -12.90 -0.43 -19.70
CA ARG A 21 -11.63 0.31 -19.73
C ARG A 21 -11.31 0.90 -18.36
N SER A 22 -12.29 1.50 -17.68
CA SER A 22 -12.13 2.05 -16.35
C SER A 22 -11.78 0.96 -15.33
N ASP A 23 -12.49 -0.16 -15.30
CA ASP A 23 -12.21 -1.28 -14.39
C ASP A 23 -10.81 -1.88 -14.63
N LEU A 24 -10.38 -1.94 -15.89
CA LEU A 24 -9.05 -2.43 -16.24
C LEU A 24 -7.94 -1.47 -15.75
N VAL A 25 -8.15 -0.15 -15.92
CA VAL A 25 -7.24 0.89 -15.40
C VAL A 25 -7.12 0.78 -13.89
N ASP A 26 -8.25 0.68 -13.18
CA ASP A 26 -8.27 0.56 -11.72
C ASP A 26 -7.55 -0.71 -11.24
N GLY A 27 -7.78 -1.84 -11.92
CA GLY A 27 -7.09 -3.08 -11.63
C GLY A 27 -5.57 -3.00 -11.84
N ILE A 28 -5.12 -2.31 -12.88
CA ILE A 28 -3.69 -2.10 -13.16
C ILE A 28 -3.08 -1.18 -12.09
N ASN A 29 -3.74 -0.08 -11.73
CA ASN A 29 -3.27 0.83 -10.69
C ASN A 29 -3.08 0.10 -9.35
N VAL A 30 -4.05 -0.72 -8.95
CA VAL A 30 -3.95 -1.55 -7.74
C VAL A 30 -2.76 -2.53 -7.80
N ALA A 31 -2.52 -3.14 -8.95
CA ALA A 31 -1.38 -4.04 -9.15
C ALA A 31 -0.04 -3.29 -9.13
N MET A 32 0.01 -2.07 -9.68
CA MET A 32 1.19 -1.20 -9.61
C MET A 32 1.48 -0.78 -8.17
N ASP A 33 0.48 -0.35 -7.41
CA ASP A 33 0.64 0.02 -6.00
C ASP A 33 1.21 -1.15 -5.17
N LEU A 34 0.71 -2.36 -5.40
CA LEU A 34 1.25 -3.56 -4.76
C LEU A 34 2.73 -3.77 -5.12
N GLY A 35 3.09 -3.63 -6.41
CA GLY A 35 4.46 -3.76 -6.87
C GLY A 35 5.38 -2.68 -6.31
N ILE A 36 4.91 -1.44 -6.22
CA ILE A 36 5.67 -0.31 -5.66
C ILE A 36 5.95 -0.52 -4.16
N LEU A 37 4.95 -0.97 -3.40
CA LEU A 37 5.08 -1.13 -1.95
C LEU A 37 5.77 -2.44 -1.57
N ASN A 38 5.38 -3.56 -2.16
CA ASN A 38 5.78 -4.90 -1.72
C ASN A 38 6.22 -5.84 -2.86
N GLY A 39 6.65 -5.30 -3.99
CA GLY A 39 7.17 -6.12 -5.10
C GLY A 39 8.35 -6.98 -4.67
N SER A 40 8.40 -8.22 -5.15
CA SER A 40 9.39 -9.22 -4.71
C SER A 40 10.77 -9.07 -5.34
N GLY A 41 10.94 -8.23 -6.37
CA GLY A 41 12.17 -8.13 -7.16
C GLY A 41 12.49 -9.38 -7.98
N SER A 42 11.55 -10.30 -8.15
CA SER A 42 11.73 -11.55 -8.88
C SER A 42 10.59 -11.80 -9.85
N SER A 43 10.81 -12.69 -10.82
CA SER A 43 9.78 -13.09 -11.81
C SER A 43 9.17 -11.92 -12.60
N GLY A 44 9.98 -10.88 -12.88
CA GLY A 44 9.54 -9.70 -13.63
C GLY A 44 8.78 -8.68 -12.80
N GLN A 45 8.76 -8.82 -11.48
CA GLN A 45 8.24 -7.79 -10.57
C GLN A 45 9.35 -6.85 -10.11
N PRO A 46 9.08 -5.55 -9.94
CA PRO A 46 10.04 -4.63 -9.35
C PRO A 46 10.33 -4.97 -7.88
N THR A 47 11.43 -4.46 -7.35
CA THR A 47 11.70 -4.52 -5.90
C THR A 47 10.93 -3.40 -5.22
N GLY A 48 9.93 -3.74 -4.44
CA GLY A 48 9.11 -2.78 -3.69
C GLY A 48 9.87 -2.12 -2.54
N ILE A 49 9.34 -0.99 -2.05
CA ILE A 49 9.94 -0.21 -0.96
C ILE A 49 10.22 -1.09 0.27
N MET A 50 9.26 -1.92 0.68
CA MET A 50 9.39 -2.79 1.86
C MET A 50 10.38 -3.96 1.68
N GLN A 51 10.72 -4.31 0.45
CA GLN A 51 11.68 -5.37 0.12
C GLN A 51 13.07 -4.82 -0.22
N THR A 52 13.22 -3.49 -0.25
CA THR A 52 14.49 -2.84 -0.53
C THR A 52 15.46 -3.06 0.63
N SER A 53 16.67 -3.51 0.31
CA SER A 53 17.71 -3.74 1.30
C SER A 53 18.21 -2.40 1.87
N GLY A 54 18.39 -2.33 3.19
CA GLY A 54 18.94 -1.16 3.87
C GLY A 54 17.89 -0.16 4.41
N ILE A 55 16.60 -0.46 4.32
CA ILE A 55 15.56 0.30 5.04
C ILE A 55 15.65 0.03 6.54
N GLY A 56 15.29 1.02 7.36
CA GLY A 56 15.16 0.88 8.81
C GLY A 56 14.13 -0.20 9.18
N SER A 57 14.34 -0.91 10.27
CA SER A 57 13.42 -1.96 10.72
C SER A 57 13.17 -1.87 12.21
N VAL A 58 11.90 -1.71 12.58
CA VAL A 58 11.45 -1.75 13.97
C VAL A 58 10.64 -3.02 14.20
N ALA A 59 10.98 -3.74 15.27
CA ALA A 59 10.26 -4.94 15.67
C ALA A 59 9.50 -4.68 16.99
N ILE A 60 8.22 -5.04 17.04
CA ILE A 60 7.39 -4.90 18.24
C ILE A 60 7.66 -6.05 19.22
N GLY A 61 7.98 -7.22 18.69
CA GLY A 61 8.28 -8.38 19.52
C GLY A 61 8.80 -9.59 18.75
N ASN A 62 9.21 -10.62 19.48
CA ASN A 62 9.72 -11.86 18.87
C ASN A 62 8.67 -12.59 18.01
N ASN A 63 7.42 -12.46 18.39
CA ASN A 63 6.27 -13.05 17.69
C ASN A 63 5.33 -11.98 17.12
N GLY A 64 5.84 -10.77 16.92
CA GLY A 64 5.01 -9.61 16.65
C GLY A 64 4.24 -9.13 17.87
N GLY A 65 3.47 -8.07 17.71
CA GLY A 65 2.68 -7.48 18.80
C GLY A 65 1.65 -6.49 18.29
N ALA A 66 0.74 -6.09 19.19
CA ALA A 66 -0.21 -5.04 18.88
C ALA A 66 0.51 -3.71 18.61
N ILE A 67 0.01 -2.93 17.69
CA ILE A 67 0.56 -1.60 17.39
C ILE A 67 0.44 -0.70 18.64
N THR A 68 1.50 0.04 18.93
CA THR A 68 1.56 1.00 20.03
C THR A 68 2.05 2.35 19.51
N MET A 69 1.78 3.44 20.25
CA MET A 69 2.37 4.74 19.92
C MET A 69 3.89 4.71 20.00
N SER A 70 4.46 3.94 20.93
CA SER A 70 5.91 3.78 21.05
C SER A 70 6.50 3.23 19.76
N ALA A 71 5.91 2.20 19.16
CA ALA A 71 6.40 1.64 17.89
C ALA A 71 6.38 2.64 16.73
N LEU A 72 5.41 3.56 16.72
CA LEU A 72 5.36 4.63 15.71
C LEU A 72 6.45 5.69 15.93
N VAL A 73 6.72 6.04 17.19
CA VAL A 73 7.83 6.93 17.56
C VAL A 73 9.17 6.27 17.27
N ASP A 74 9.32 4.97 17.54
CA ASP A 74 10.53 4.22 17.25
C ASP A 74 10.81 4.20 15.73
N LEU A 75 9.77 4.07 14.90
CA LEU A 75 9.89 4.17 13.43
C LEU A 75 10.40 5.56 12.98
N GLU A 76 9.91 6.64 13.59
CA GLU A 76 10.40 8.00 13.33
C GLU A 76 11.86 8.15 13.79
N THR A 77 12.18 7.56 14.93
CA THR A 77 13.53 7.59 15.52
C THR A 77 14.54 6.93 14.58
N GLU A 78 14.20 5.81 13.93
CA GLU A 78 15.04 5.16 12.93
C GLU A 78 15.43 6.12 11.78
N LEU A 79 14.46 6.90 11.26
CA LEU A 79 14.76 7.90 10.24
C LEU A 79 15.70 8.99 10.78
N THR A 80 15.47 9.44 11.99
CA THR A 80 16.25 10.52 12.62
C THR A 80 17.70 10.07 12.92
N ILE A 81 17.92 8.82 13.31
CA ILE A 81 19.24 8.23 13.50
C ILE A 81 20.06 8.28 12.21
N ASP A 82 19.42 8.05 11.10
CA ASP A 82 20.07 8.13 9.77
C ASP A 82 20.17 9.56 9.21
N ASN A 83 19.85 10.58 10.01
CA ASN A 83 19.87 11.99 9.65
C ASN A 83 18.91 12.37 8.51
N VAL A 84 17.81 11.67 8.39
CA VAL A 84 16.77 12.02 7.43
C VAL A 84 16.00 13.25 7.95
N PRO A 85 15.82 14.31 7.14
CA PRO A 85 14.99 15.44 7.55
C PRO A 85 13.52 15.02 7.65
N VAL A 86 13.03 14.85 8.87
CA VAL A 86 11.65 14.41 9.14
C VAL A 86 10.62 15.55 9.10
N ASP A 87 11.07 16.79 8.97
CA ASP A 87 10.25 18.00 8.86
C ASP A 87 9.71 18.25 7.44
N ARG A 88 9.97 17.35 6.50
CA ARG A 88 9.50 17.48 5.11
C ARG A 88 8.05 17.04 4.96
N ASP A 89 7.29 17.76 4.16
CA ASP A 89 5.92 17.42 3.80
C ASP A 89 5.78 16.06 3.04
N SER A 90 6.89 15.56 2.51
CA SER A 90 6.96 14.28 1.81
C SER A 90 7.08 13.07 2.73
N VAL A 91 7.32 13.29 4.03
CA VAL A 91 7.36 12.22 5.05
C VAL A 91 5.95 11.84 5.44
N SER A 92 5.62 10.56 5.34
CA SER A 92 4.29 10.05 5.67
C SER A 92 4.34 8.59 6.12
N TYR A 93 3.27 8.18 6.82
CA TYR A 93 3.02 6.78 7.12
C TYR A 93 2.15 6.15 6.03
N ILE A 94 2.43 4.90 5.69
CA ILE A 94 1.53 4.06 4.89
C ILE A 94 1.26 2.76 5.64
N THR A 95 0.00 2.35 5.70
CA THR A 95 -0.43 1.12 6.36
C THR A 95 -1.70 0.55 5.73
N ASN A 96 -2.14 -0.60 6.24
CA ASN A 96 -3.39 -1.21 5.81
C ASN A 96 -4.58 -0.86 6.74
N ALA A 97 -5.79 -1.20 6.30
CA ALA A 97 -7.02 -0.92 7.02
C ALA A 97 -7.10 -1.59 8.41
N LYS A 98 -6.47 -2.77 8.59
CA LYS A 98 -6.47 -3.49 9.86
C LYS A 98 -5.69 -2.72 10.92
N VAL A 99 -4.47 -2.26 10.58
CA VAL A 99 -3.63 -1.46 11.48
C VAL A 99 -4.28 -0.12 11.78
N MET A 100 -4.87 0.55 10.77
CA MET A 100 -5.62 1.78 11.00
C MET A 100 -6.78 1.55 11.98
N GLY A 101 -7.48 0.43 11.87
CA GLY A 101 -8.53 0.04 12.81
C GLY A 101 -7.98 -0.19 14.25
N ALA A 102 -6.79 -0.78 14.37
CA ALA A 102 -6.12 -0.96 15.65
C ALA A 102 -5.69 0.40 16.26
N LEU A 103 -5.11 1.29 15.45
CA LEU A 103 -4.73 2.66 15.87
C LEU A 103 -5.94 3.44 16.42
N LYS A 104 -7.10 3.33 15.79
CA LYS A 104 -8.34 3.97 16.26
C LYS A 104 -8.82 3.46 17.61
N LYS A 105 -8.40 2.26 18.01
CA LYS A 105 -8.75 1.64 19.30
C LYS A 105 -7.74 1.91 20.40
N LEU A 106 -6.60 2.53 20.09
CA LEU A 106 -5.59 2.86 21.10
C LEU A 106 -6.14 3.83 22.13
N ARG A 107 -5.79 3.58 23.40
CA ARG A 107 -6.18 4.40 24.55
C ARG A 107 -4.95 5.01 25.23
N ALA A 108 -5.13 6.17 25.84
CA ALA A 108 -4.15 6.75 26.72
C ALA A 108 -3.98 5.85 27.94
N GLY A 109 -2.75 5.40 28.22
CA GLY A 109 -2.46 4.45 29.30
C GLY A 109 -1.97 3.07 28.86
N GLY A 110 -1.91 2.82 27.55
CA GLY A 110 -1.25 1.63 26.98
C GLY A 110 -2.00 0.32 27.12
N SER A 111 -3.21 0.32 27.66
CA SER A 111 -4.08 -0.87 27.73
C SER A 111 -5.26 -0.75 26.77
N THR A 112 -5.55 -1.82 26.07
CA THR A 112 -6.69 -1.87 25.11
C THR A 112 -8.03 -2.04 25.80
N THR A 113 -8.06 -2.20 27.14
CA THR A 113 -9.27 -2.77 27.76
C THR A 113 -10.05 -1.84 28.67
N THR A 114 -9.48 -0.84 29.38
CA THR A 114 -10.35 -0.16 30.36
C THR A 114 -9.97 1.26 30.78
N ASP A 115 -8.72 1.70 30.63
CA ASP A 115 -8.26 2.93 31.26
C ASP A 115 -7.89 4.02 30.25
N GLY A 116 -8.54 5.15 30.32
CA GLY A 116 -8.23 6.37 29.59
C GLY A 116 -9.08 6.58 28.32
N PRO A 117 -9.14 7.83 27.85
CA PRO A 117 -9.79 8.19 26.59
C PRO A 117 -9.07 7.57 25.41
N PHE A 118 -9.79 7.44 24.28
CA PHE A 118 -9.16 7.06 23.01
C PHE A 118 -8.16 8.15 22.59
N LEU A 119 -6.97 7.76 22.14
CA LEU A 119 -5.93 8.68 21.66
C LEU A 119 -6.38 9.52 20.46
N VAL A 120 -7.39 9.07 19.73
CA VAL A 120 -8.06 9.83 18.65
C VAL A 120 -8.56 11.22 19.10
N ASN A 121 -8.84 11.42 20.38
CA ASN A 121 -9.30 12.70 20.92
C ASN A 121 -8.17 13.64 21.39
N ASP A 122 -6.92 13.17 21.42
CA ASP A 122 -5.80 13.87 22.05
C ASP A 122 -4.82 14.52 21.07
N ASN A 123 -5.26 15.01 19.91
CA ASN A 123 -4.41 15.62 18.87
C ASN A 123 -3.21 14.77 18.34
N LEU A 124 -2.87 13.67 19.00
CA LEU A 124 -1.84 12.74 18.53
C LEU A 124 -2.33 11.89 17.35
N LEU A 125 -3.63 11.68 17.25
CA LEU A 125 -4.30 10.95 16.20
C LEU A 125 -5.47 11.77 15.68
N ALA A 126 -5.21 12.75 14.82
CA ALA A 126 -6.27 13.47 14.13
C ALA A 126 -6.78 12.63 12.97
N MET A 127 -8.00 12.11 13.10
CA MET A 127 -8.63 11.33 12.03
C MET A 127 -9.27 12.25 11.01
N GLY A 128 -8.63 12.41 9.86
CA GLY A 128 -9.20 13.09 8.71
C GLY A 128 -10.44 12.35 8.18
N ARG A 129 -11.40 13.11 7.68
CA ARG A 129 -12.57 12.60 6.97
C ARG A 129 -12.61 13.18 5.57
N GLY A 130 -12.79 12.33 4.57
CA GLY A 130 -12.78 12.77 3.18
C GLY A 130 -11.35 12.95 2.64
N PRO A 131 -11.07 14.02 1.89
CA PRO A 131 -9.77 14.23 1.24
C PRO A 131 -8.63 14.61 2.21
N THR A 132 -8.93 14.88 3.48
CA THR A 132 -7.91 15.20 4.47
C THR A 132 -7.32 13.91 5.02
N PRO A 133 -6.00 13.67 4.90
CA PRO A 133 -5.37 12.49 5.46
C PRO A 133 -5.50 12.51 6.99
N SER A 134 -5.60 11.34 7.60
CA SER A 134 -5.43 11.21 9.05
C SER A 134 -4.01 11.56 9.42
N VAL A 135 -3.80 12.15 10.58
CA VAL A 135 -2.47 12.50 11.09
C VAL A 135 -2.14 11.65 12.29
N VAL A 136 -0.96 11.08 12.31
CA VAL A 136 -0.44 10.27 13.41
C VAL A 136 0.96 10.79 13.73
N ASN A 137 1.20 11.11 14.99
CA ASN A 137 2.50 11.65 15.45
C ASN A 137 2.98 12.88 14.62
N GLY A 138 2.03 13.72 14.17
CA GLY A 138 2.33 14.88 13.34
C GLY A 138 2.47 14.63 11.84
N TYR A 139 2.52 13.39 11.39
CA TYR A 139 2.68 13.02 9.98
C TYR A 139 1.37 12.50 9.37
N PRO A 140 1.13 12.76 8.08
CA PRO A 140 -0.01 12.19 7.39
C PRO A 140 0.12 10.66 7.31
N ILE A 141 -1.00 9.95 7.47
CA ILE A 141 -1.06 8.51 7.31
C ILE A 141 -2.03 8.15 6.18
N TYR A 142 -1.55 7.36 5.25
CA TYR A 142 -2.31 6.83 4.12
C TYR A 142 -2.64 5.36 4.35
N VAL A 143 -3.86 5.00 3.95
CA VAL A 143 -4.34 3.62 4.12
C VAL A 143 -4.55 2.99 2.77
N THR A 144 -3.84 1.90 2.52
CA THR A 144 -4.02 1.08 1.32
C THR A 144 -3.94 -0.41 1.66
N ASN A 145 -4.84 -1.20 1.12
CA ASN A 145 -4.82 -2.65 1.31
C ASN A 145 -3.73 -3.36 0.49
N GLN A 146 -2.93 -2.63 -0.27
CA GLN A 146 -1.74 -3.14 -0.95
C GLN A 146 -0.56 -3.33 0.01
N VAL A 147 -0.61 -2.73 1.20
CA VAL A 147 0.29 -3.05 2.31
C VAL A 147 -0.08 -4.42 2.87
N PRO A 148 0.87 -5.38 2.94
CA PRO A 148 0.57 -6.75 3.36
C PRO A 148 0.00 -6.83 4.77
N SER A 149 -0.95 -7.76 4.95
CA SER A 149 -1.59 -8.06 6.23
C SER A 149 -1.53 -9.56 6.58
N ASN A 150 -0.66 -10.29 5.90
CA ASN A 150 -0.51 -11.74 6.00
C ASN A 150 0.95 -12.16 6.20
N LEU A 151 1.76 -11.27 6.79
CA LEU A 151 3.15 -11.54 7.09
C LEU A 151 3.28 -12.52 8.26
N THR A 152 4.46 -13.14 8.36
CA THR A 152 4.77 -14.12 9.41
C THR A 152 5.95 -13.62 10.25
N LYS A 153 5.80 -13.66 11.57
CA LYS A 153 6.86 -13.35 12.55
C LYS A 153 6.82 -14.35 13.69
N GLY A 154 7.89 -15.13 13.85
CA GLY A 154 7.96 -16.14 14.89
C GLY A 154 6.80 -17.14 14.81
N THR A 155 6.02 -17.26 15.88
CA THR A 155 4.84 -18.14 15.94
C THR A 155 3.58 -17.53 15.32
N SER A 156 3.57 -16.22 15.06
CA SER A 156 2.44 -15.51 14.40
C SER A 156 2.51 -15.67 12.90
N SER A 157 1.87 -16.71 12.39
CA SER A 157 1.90 -17.05 10.96
C SER A 157 0.71 -16.45 10.21
N GLY A 158 1.00 -15.66 9.18
CA GLY A 158 -0.02 -15.11 8.27
C GLY A 158 -0.98 -14.08 8.88
N VAL A 159 -0.61 -13.49 10.03
CA VAL A 159 -1.48 -12.54 10.75
C VAL A 159 -0.81 -11.17 11.00
N CYS A 160 0.45 -11.03 10.63
CA CYS A 160 1.17 -9.78 10.84
C CYS A 160 0.91 -8.81 9.67
N SER A 161 0.77 -7.56 10.01
CA SER A 161 0.56 -6.43 9.11
C SER A 161 1.78 -5.51 9.11
N ALA A 162 1.96 -4.76 8.01
CA ALA A 162 3.06 -3.81 7.89
C ALA A 162 2.62 -2.37 8.16
N VAL A 163 3.56 -1.58 8.68
CA VAL A 163 3.52 -0.11 8.73
C VAL A 163 4.84 0.41 8.20
N VAL A 164 4.79 1.38 7.33
CA VAL A 164 5.98 2.01 6.73
C VAL A 164 5.91 3.51 6.98
N ILE A 165 7.02 4.10 7.36
CA ILE A 165 7.24 5.55 7.32
C ILE A 165 8.38 5.84 6.38
N GLY A 166 8.36 6.97 5.72
CA GLY A 166 9.50 7.41 4.91
C GLY A 166 9.25 8.70 4.15
N ASP A 167 10.34 9.20 3.61
CA ASP A 167 10.33 10.31 2.64
C ASP A 167 10.04 9.75 1.24
N PHE A 168 8.78 9.80 0.82
CA PHE A 168 8.35 9.26 -0.47
C PHE A 168 8.88 10.04 -1.67
N SER A 169 9.51 11.21 -1.47
CA SER A 169 10.24 11.90 -2.54
C SER A 169 11.51 11.15 -3.01
N GLN A 170 11.98 10.20 -2.20
CA GLN A 170 13.14 9.35 -2.52
C GLN A 170 12.74 8.04 -3.23
N ALA A 171 11.46 7.76 -3.37
CA ALA A 171 10.95 6.66 -4.18
C ALA A 171 10.70 7.15 -5.61
N MET A 172 11.34 6.53 -6.57
CA MET A 172 11.20 6.84 -7.99
C MET A 172 10.45 5.71 -8.69
N VAL A 173 9.40 6.05 -9.41
CA VAL A 173 8.68 5.12 -10.27
C VAL A 173 8.95 5.51 -11.71
N GLY A 174 9.61 4.62 -12.44
CA GLY A 174 9.85 4.77 -13.87
C GLY A 174 8.76 4.05 -14.67
N ILE A 175 8.15 4.74 -15.62
CA ILE A 175 7.20 4.15 -16.56
C ILE A 175 7.78 4.26 -17.95
N TRP A 176 7.86 3.14 -18.67
CA TRP A 176 8.42 3.06 -20.01
C TRP A 176 7.33 2.93 -21.07
N GLY A 177 7.68 3.32 -22.30
CA GLY A 177 6.78 3.30 -23.45
C GLY A 177 5.79 4.46 -23.44
N ASN A 178 4.58 4.20 -23.88
CA ASN A 178 3.48 5.19 -23.91
C ASN A 178 2.67 5.23 -22.59
N GLY A 179 3.21 4.66 -21.50
CA GLY A 179 2.45 4.48 -20.27
C GLY A 179 1.52 3.26 -20.34
N LEU A 180 0.27 3.43 -19.92
CA LEU A 180 -0.74 2.37 -20.02
C LEU A 180 -1.28 2.28 -21.45
N GLU A 181 -1.05 1.17 -22.10
CA GLU A 181 -1.59 0.85 -23.41
C GLU A 181 -2.77 -0.11 -23.27
N ILE A 182 -3.94 0.31 -23.75
CA ILE A 182 -5.14 -0.52 -23.80
C ILE A 182 -5.44 -0.87 -25.25
N THR A 183 -5.41 -2.16 -25.56
CA THR A 183 -5.68 -2.70 -26.89
C THR A 183 -6.91 -3.57 -26.85
N VAL A 184 -7.80 -3.36 -27.80
CA VAL A 184 -8.98 -4.20 -28.06
C VAL A 184 -8.67 -5.08 -29.27
N GLY A 185 -8.94 -6.36 -29.18
CA GLY A 185 -8.67 -7.29 -30.26
C GLY A 185 -9.49 -8.56 -30.12
N GLU A 186 -9.48 -9.35 -31.20
CA GLU A 186 -10.07 -10.68 -31.26
C GLU A 186 -8.95 -11.67 -31.57
N ASP A 187 -8.86 -12.72 -30.78
CA ASP A 187 -8.00 -13.87 -31.04
C ASP A 187 -8.78 -14.93 -31.83
N GLN A 188 -8.10 -15.91 -32.41
CA GLN A 188 -8.74 -16.95 -33.21
C GLN A 188 -9.81 -17.72 -32.42
N ASP A 189 -9.57 -17.97 -31.15
CA ASP A 189 -10.55 -18.59 -30.25
C ASP A 189 -11.69 -17.64 -29.87
N ASP A 190 -11.43 -16.34 -29.82
CA ASP A 190 -12.42 -15.33 -29.52
C ASP A 190 -13.38 -15.14 -30.71
N PHE A 191 -12.85 -15.17 -31.95
CA PHE A 191 -13.66 -15.09 -33.16
C PHE A 191 -14.68 -16.23 -33.26
N SER A 192 -14.26 -17.46 -32.95
CA SER A 192 -15.17 -18.64 -33.00
C SER A 192 -16.30 -18.56 -31.97
N LYS A 193 -16.14 -17.77 -30.91
CA LYS A 193 -17.09 -17.62 -29.79
C LYS A 193 -17.77 -16.25 -29.75
N ALA A 194 -17.56 -15.42 -30.78
CA ALA A 194 -18.00 -14.01 -30.83
C ALA A 194 -17.62 -13.24 -29.54
N LEU A 195 -16.35 -13.37 -29.10
CA LEU A 195 -15.79 -12.69 -27.93
C LEU A 195 -14.87 -11.56 -28.37
N THR A 196 -14.85 -10.48 -27.61
CA THR A 196 -13.89 -9.39 -27.77
C THR A 196 -12.99 -9.35 -26.53
N SER A 197 -11.67 -9.37 -26.73
CA SER A 197 -10.69 -9.30 -25.66
C SER A 197 -10.15 -7.88 -25.52
N VAL A 198 -10.05 -7.40 -24.28
CA VAL A 198 -9.38 -6.14 -23.93
C VAL A 198 -8.13 -6.45 -23.15
N ARG A 199 -7.00 -5.88 -23.56
CA ARG A 199 -5.69 -6.06 -22.93
C ARG A 199 -5.11 -4.71 -22.52
N GLY A 200 -4.73 -4.58 -21.26
CA GLY A 200 -3.91 -3.48 -20.77
C GLY A 200 -2.48 -3.94 -20.52
N ILE A 201 -1.51 -3.15 -20.92
CA ILE A 201 -0.08 -3.37 -20.66
C ILE A 201 0.50 -2.07 -20.12
N VAL A 202 1.28 -2.19 -19.05
CA VAL A 202 2.15 -1.14 -18.52
C VAL A 202 3.50 -1.74 -18.18
N SER A 203 4.56 -1.04 -18.54
CA SER A 203 5.93 -1.40 -18.16
C SER A 203 6.41 -0.37 -17.16
N TYR A 204 6.71 -0.80 -15.94
CA TYR A 204 7.18 0.08 -14.87
C TYR A 204 8.24 -0.61 -14.01
N ASP A 205 9.02 0.19 -13.32
CA ASP A 205 9.97 -0.27 -12.31
C ASP A 205 10.04 0.72 -11.16
N VAL A 206 10.58 0.30 -10.04
CA VAL A 206 10.66 1.06 -8.80
C VAL A 206 12.12 1.11 -8.35
N ALA A 207 12.59 2.29 -8.02
CA ALA A 207 13.91 2.48 -7.44
C ALA A 207 13.82 3.38 -6.20
N VAL A 208 14.37 2.92 -5.09
CA VAL A 208 14.55 3.72 -3.89
C VAL A 208 15.92 4.35 -3.94
N ARG A 209 15.99 5.68 -4.03
CA ARG A 209 17.23 6.43 -4.15
C ARG A 209 18.10 6.31 -2.90
N ASP A 210 17.49 6.45 -1.73
CA ASP A 210 18.14 6.29 -0.43
C ASP A 210 17.27 5.42 0.48
N PRO A 211 17.63 4.15 0.70
CA PRO A 211 16.88 3.24 1.54
C PRO A 211 16.76 3.71 3.00
N LYS A 212 17.72 4.46 3.52
CA LYS A 212 17.72 4.99 4.88
C LYS A 212 16.57 5.98 5.15
N CYS A 213 16.00 6.54 4.08
CA CYS A 213 14.83 7.42 4.16
C CYS A 213 13.52 6.66 4.42
N PHE A 214 13.58 5.35 4.59
CA PHE A 214 12.42 4.51 4.87
C PHE A 214 12.66 3.63 6.07
N ALA A 215 11.62 3.45 6.89
CA ALA A 215 11.61 2.48 7.98
C ALA A 215 10.29 1.70 7.98
N ALA A 216 10.36 0.41 8.26
CA ALA A 216 9.21 -0.47 8.25
C ALA A 216 9.11 -1.31 9.53
N CYS A 217 7.89 -1.47 10.02
CA CYS A 217 7.51 -2.45 11.02
C CYS A 217 6.64 -3.51 10.35
N LEU A 218 7.09 -4.75 10.31
CA LEU A 218 6.46 -5.84 9.55
C LEU A 218 5.76 -6.88 10.44
N ASP A 219 5.66 -6.61 11.74
CA ASP A 219 5.22 -7.57 12.74
C ASP A 219 4.05 -7.10 13.61
N VAL A 220 3.26 -6.16 13.09
CA VAL A 220 2.03 -5.68 13.76
C VAL A 220 0.96 -6.77 13.70
N THR A 221 0.59 -7.35 14.84
CA THR A 221 -0.55 -8.28 14.93
C THR A 221 -1.86 -7.49 15.05
N THR A 222 -2.85 -7.83 14.21
CA THR A 222 -4.15 -7.12 14.13
C THR A 222 -5.34 -8.09 14.13
#